data_6be912976de78a78487594c41ebb767f
#
_entry.id   6be912976de78a78487594c41ebb767f
#
_cell.length_a   1.000
_cell.length_b   1.000
_cell.length_c   1.000
_cell.angle_alpha   90.00
_cell.angle_beta   90.00
_cell.angle_gamma   90.00
#
_symmetry.space_group_name_H-M   'P 1'
#
loop_
_entity.id
_entity.type
_entity.pdbx_description
1 polymer ?
#
loop_
_entity_poly.entity_id
_entity_poly.type
_entity_poly.pdbx_seq_one_letter_code
_entity_poly.pdbx_strand_id
1 'polypeptide(L)'
;MTARVGVITFPGSLDDVDAARAVTRAGGQPVPLWHGDRDLRGLAAVILPGGFSYGDYLRCGAIARFSPVMTELIPAARDGLPVLGICNGFQILCEAHLLPGALTRNAGLRFIDRAVRVRIEDTKTPWTGSYAPDQEITLVLKSGEGAYVADAPALSRLTSAGQVVARYAGGNPNGSVGDIAGVRNEAGNVVGLMPHPEHAIDALTGPGSGGLGFFSSVLRAMVDG
;
A
#
# COMPACT_ATOMS: atom_id res chain seq x y z
N MET A 1 23.41 5.85 8.32
CA MET A 1 22.50 7.01 8.07
C MET A 1 21.06 6.51 8.21
N THR A 2 20.16 7.32 8.76
CA THR A 2 18.73 6.95 8.88
C THR A 2 18.09 6.92 7.48
N ALA A 3 17.39 5.85 7.14
CA ALA A 3 16.72 5.72 5.85
C ALA A 3 15.61 6.77 5.69
N ARG A 4 15.63 7.49 4.57
CA ARG A 4 14.66 8.54 4.23
C ARG A 4 13.54 7.94 3.40
N VAL A 5 12.30 8.03 3.91
CA VAL A 5 11.10 7.48 3.25
C VAL A 5 10.19 8.63 2.83
N GLY A 6 9.96 8.79 1.54
CA GLY A 6 9.03 9.77 1.00
C GLY A 6 7.58 9.41 1.34
N VAL A 7 6.80 10.38 1.79
CA VAL A 7 5.35 10.24 1.97
C VAL A 7 4.66 11.28 1.11
N ILE A 8 3.93 10.83 0.10
CA ILE A 8 3.30 11.72 -0.87
C ILE A 8 1.95 12.22 -0.34
N THR A 9 1.75 13.53 -0.38
CA THR A 9 0.45 14.16 -0.12
C THR A 9 -0.15 14.66 -1.43
N PHE A 10 -1.30 14.11 -1.82
CA PHE A 10 -2.14 14.63 -2.88
C PHE A 10 -3.23 15.54 -2.29
N PRO A 11 -3.84 16.46 -3.08
CA PRO A 11 -5.08 17.10 -2.65
C PRO A 11 -6.12 16.05 -2.30
N GLY A 12 -6.55 15.99 -1.03
CA GLY A 12 -7.46 14.97 -0.53
C GLY A 12 -6.82 13.71 0.08
N SER A 13 -5.49 13.63 0.22
CA SER A 13 -4.85 12.65 1.11
C SER A 13 -5.27 12.91 2.55
N LEU A 14 -5.49 11.85 3.32
CA LEU A 14 -5.92 11.94 4.73
C LEU A 14 -4.96 11.25 5.69
N ASP A 15 -4.22 10.26 5.23
CA ASP A 15 -3.42 9.36 6.07
C ASP A 15 -1.90 9.59 5.90
N ASP A 16 -1.50 10.70 5.30
CA ASP A 16 -0.09 11.06 5.10
C ASP A 16 0.64 11.33 6.43
N VAL A 17 -0.02 11.97 7.39
CA VAL A 17 0.52 12.17 8.74
C VAL A 17 0.66 10.85 9.49
N ASP A 18 -0.30 9.94 9.38
CA ASP A 18 -0.25 8.62 10.02
C ASP A 18 0.82 7.74 9.39
N ALA A 19 0.99 7.77 8.05
CA ALA A 19 2.08 7.08 7.36
C ALA A 19 3.46 7.62 7.80
N ALA A 20 3.60 8.95 7.93
CA ALA A 20 4.83 9.58 8.42
C ALA A 20 5.13 9.17 9.86
N ARG A 21 4.10 9.11 10.74
CA ARG A 21 4.22 8.61 12.11
C ARG A 21 4.66 7.15 12.14
N ALA A 22 4.11 6.31 11.26
CA ALA A 22 4.49 4.90 11.16
C ALA A 22 5.96 4.72 10.74
N VAL A 23 6.45 5.50 9.77
CA VAL A 23 7.86 5.54 9.39
C VAL A 23 8.75 5.93 10.58
N THR A 24 8.38 6.99 11.31
CA THR A 24 9.11 7.43 12.51
C THR A 24 9.13 6.36 13.60
N ARG A 25 7.97 5.71 13.83
CA ARG A 25 7.85 4.63 14.82
C ARG A 25 8.70 3.42 14.49
N ALA A 26 8.90 3.15 13.22
CA ALA A 26 9.79 2.08 12.74
C ALA A 26 11.29 2.46 12.77
N GLY A 27 11.64 3.73 13.05
CA GLY A 27 13.02 4.21 13.13
C GLY A 27 13.53 4.87 11.84
N GLY A 28 12.67 5.11 10.86
CA GLY A 28 12.98 5.84 9.62
C GLY A 28 12.80 7.35 9.75
N GLN A 29 13.23 8.08 8.73
CA GLN A 29 13.00 9.52 8.58
C GLN A 29 11.95 9.77 7.50
N PRO A 30 10.72 10.19 7.85
CA PRO A 30 9.73 10.56 6.86
C PRO A 30 10.12 11.87 6.18
N VAL A 31 9.94 11.92 4.86
CA VAL A 31 10.17 13.10 4.02
C VAL A 31 8.85 13.45 3.35
N PRO A 32 8.21 14.57 3.71
CA PRO A 32 6.96 14.97 3.06
C PRO A 32 7.23 15.33 1.59
N LEU A 33 6.38 14.83 0.70
CA LEU A 33 6.39 15.13 -0.73
C LEU A 33 5.02 15.65 -1.11
N TRP A 34 4.96 16.84 -1.69
CA TRP A 34 3.72 17.37 -2.27
C TRP A 34 3.54 16.81 -3.69
N HIS A 35 2.33 16.60 -4.12
CA HIS A 35 2.03 16.05 -5.46
C HIS A 35 2.66 16.83 -6.63
N GLY A 36 3.03 18.10 -6.39
CA GLY A 36 3.72 18.95 -7.35
C GLY A 36 5.24 18.80 -7.38
N ASP A 37 5.84 18.09 -6.40
CA ASP A 37 7.29 17.91 -6.31
C ASP A 37 7.79 16.99 -7.42
N ARG A 38 9.08 17.19 -7.79
CA ARG A 38 9.75 16.40 -8.82
C ARG A 38 11.10 15.85 -8.37
N ASP A 39 11.42 15.95 -7.08
CA ASP A 39 12.71 15.49 -6.56
C ASP A 39 12.54 14.31 -5.60
N LEU A 40 12.91 13.13 -6.05
CA LEU A 40 12.93 11.89 -5.26
C LEU A 40 14.34 11.49 -4.84
N ARG A 41 15.38 12.32 -5.09
CA ARG A 41 16.77 11.97 -4.81
C ARG A 41 17.03 11.75 -3.33
N GLY A 42 17.78 10.67 -3.05
CA GLY A 42 18.15 10.29 -1.69
C GLY A 42 17.01 9.70 -0.87
N LEU A 43 15.87 9.37 -1.51
CA LEU A 43 14.84 8.57 -0.87
C LEU A 43 15.16 7.08 -1.01
N ALA A 44 15.02 6.38 0.08
CA ALA A 44 15.21 4.93 0.13
C ALA A 44 13.92 4.17 -0.23
N ALA A 45 12.76 4.77 -0.02
CA ALA A 45 11.45 4.23 -0.36
C ALA A 45 10.41 5.36 -0.45
N VAL A 46 9.23 5.06 -1.02
CA VAL A 46 8.12 6.00 -1.11
C VAL A 46 6.81 5.34 -0.69
N ILE A 47 5.97 6.09 0.02
CA ILE A 47 4.62 5.68 0.43
C ILE A 47 3.59 6.62 -0.20
N LEU A 48 2.57 6.04 -0.85
CA LEU A 48 1.35 6.70 -1.25
C LEU A 48 0.27 6.36 -0.21
N PRO A 49 -0.14 7.32 0.63
CA PRO A 49 -1.07 7.05 1.73
C PRO A 49 -2.51 6.95 1.26
N GLY A 50 -3.39 6.64 2.20
CA GLY A 50 -4.83 6.62 2.02
C GLY A 50 -5.45 8.01 1.96
N GLY A 51 -6.71 8.06 1.53
CA GLY A 51 -7.49 9.27 1.38
C GLY A 51 -8.43 9.20 0.17
N PHE A 52 -8.75 10.38 -0.38
CA PHE A 52 -9.62 10.57 -1.54
C PHE A 52 -8.94 11.56 -2.49
N SER A 53 -7.84 11.14 -3.11
CA SER A 53 -7.02 12.04 -3.96
C SER A 53 -7.85 12.70 -5.05
N TYR A 54 -7.79 14.03 -5.11
CA TYR A 54 -8.59 14.87 -6.00
C TYR A 54 -10.11 14.62 -5.89
N GLY A 55 -10.61 14.19 -4.70
CA GLY A 55 -12.02 13.93 -4.46
C GLY A 55 -12.56 12.69 -5.17
N ASP A 56 -11.67 11.78 -5.62
CA ASP A 56 -12.00 10.57 -6.40
C ASP A 56 -12.81 10.82 -7.67
N TYR A 57 -12.72 12.04 -8.24
CA TYR A 57 -13.36 12.37 -9.51
C TYR A 57 -12.87 11.43 -10.62
N LEU A 58 -13.78 11.03 -11.51
CA LEU A 58 -13.69 9.97 -12.53
C LEU A 58 -13.71 8.58 -11.90
N ARG A 59 -12.71 8.22 -11.13
CA ARG A 59 -12.57 7.05 -10.24
C ARG A 59 -11.36 7.26 -9.33
N CYS A 60 -11.32 6.51 -8.23
CA CYS A 60 -10.28 6.62 -7.23
C CYS A 60 -8.87 6.47 -7.84
N GLY A 61 -8.00 7.45 -7.58
CA GLY A 61 -6.62 7.46 -8.07
C GLY A 61 -6.40 7.91 -9.51
N ALA A 62 -7.45 8.01 -10.33
CA ALA A 62 -7.32 8.25 -11.78
C ALA A 62 -6.66 9.60 -12.12
N ILE A 63 -6.93 10.66 -11.38
CA ILE A 63 -6.33 11.98 -11.60
C ILE A 63 -4.91 12.02 -10.99
N ALA A 64 -4.74 11.43 -9.81
CA ALA A 64 -3.47 11.46 -9.09
C ALA A 64 -2.29 10.89 -9.90
N ARG A 65 -2.54 9.88 -10.75
CA ARG A 65 -1.50 9.28 -11.62
C ARG A 65 -0.81 10.30 -12.55
N PHE A 66 -1.44 11.44 -12.84
CA PHE A 66 -0.90 12.48 -13.71
C PHE A 66 -0.22 13.62 -12.93
N SER A 67 -0.13 13.52 -11.62
CA SER A 67 0.56 14.52 -10.80
C SER A 67 2.05 14.58 -11.13
N PRO A 68 2.70 15.75 -11.01
CA PRO A 68 4.13 15.88 -11.26
C PRO A 68 5.01 14.88 -10.52
N VAL A 69 4.72 14.59 -9.25
CA VAL A 69 5.47 13.59 -8.47
C VAL A 69 5.40 12.18 -9.08
N MET A 70 4.28 11.84 -9.73
CA MET A 70 4.11 10.52 -10.37
C MET A 70 4.92 10.39 -11.65
N THR A 71 5.25 11.49 -12.35
CA THR A 71 6.13 11.45 -13.52
C THR A 71 7.56 11.04 -13.16
N GLU A 72 7.99 11.31 -11.93
CA GLU A 72 9.28 10.89 -11.38
C GLU A 72 9.19 9.52 -10.69
N LEU A 73 8.10 9.27 -9.97
CA LEU A 73 7.91 8.02 -9.22
C LEU A 73 7.77 6.80 -10.12
N ILE A 74 7.03 6.91 -11.23
CA ILE A 74 6.78 5.77 -12.12
C ILE A 74 8.09 5.19 -12.70
N PRO A 75 9.01 5.99 -13.29
CA PRO A 75 10.31 5.46 -13.73
C PRO A 75 11.15 4.97 -12.54
N ALA A 76 11.24 5.70 -11.44
CA ALA A 76 12.00 5.28 -10.27
C ALA A 76 11.52 3.93 -9.69
N ALA A 77 10.21 3.71 -9.64
CA ALA A 77 9.63 2.43 -9.22
C ALA A 77 9.96 1.29 -10.19
N ARG A 78 9.99 1.56 -11.50
CA ARG A 78 10.44 0.58 -12.51
C ARG A 78 11.92 0.26 -12.41
N ASP A 79 12.73 1.22 -11.97
CA ASP A 79 14.17 1.07 -11.71
C ASP A 79 14.47 0.47 -10.34
N GLY A 80 13.45 0.02 -9.59
CA GLY A 80 13.60 -0.75 -8.35
C GLY A 80 13.36 0.01 -7.06
N LEU A 81 13.03 1.32 -7.08
CA LEU A 81 12.68 2.04 -5.85
C LEU A 81 11.49 1.36 -5.15
N PRO A 82 11.59 0.99 -3.86
CA PRO A 82 10.49 0.42 -3.10
C PRO A 82 9.33 1.41 -2.94
N VAL A 83 8.12 0.97 -3.30
CA VAL A 83 6.91 1.79 -3.21
C VAL A 83 5.79 1.01 -2.51
N LEU A 84 5.16 1.64 -1.52
CA LEU A 84 3.96 1.13 -0.86
C LEU A 84 2.77 2.04 -1.17
N GLY A 85 1.70 1.48 -1.72
CA GLY A 85 0.40 2.15 -1.86
C GLY A 85 -0.59 1.61 -0.84
N ILE A 86 -1.14 2.49 0.00
CA ILE A 86 -2.12 2.12 1.03
C ILE A 86 -3.49 2.67 0.61
N CYS A 87 -4.52 1.83 0.56
CA CYS A 87 -5.90 2.21 0.24
C CYS A 87 -5.97 3.04 -1.07
N ASN A 88 -6.16 4.35 -0.98
CA ASN A 88 -6.13 5.23 -2.16
C ASN A 88 -4.77 5.19 -2.89
N GLY A 89 -3.67 5.06 -2.17
CA GLY A 89 -2.35 4.83 -2.77
C GLY A 89 -2.29 3.56 -3.61
N PHE A 90 -2.93 2.47 -3.18
CA PHE A 90 -3.04 1.24 -3.97
C PHE A 90 -3.86 1.47 -5.25
N GLN A 91 -4.97 2.21 -5.17
CA GLN A 91 -5.77 2.59 -6.32
C GLN A 91 -4.93 3.40 -7.34
N ILE A 92 -4.14 4.38 -6.86
CA ILE A 92 -3.23 5.19 -7.71
C ILE A 92 -2.20 4.30 -8.41
N LEU A 93 -1.60 3.33 -7.70
CA LEU A 93 -0.60 2.43 -8.28
C LEU A 93 -1.20 1.51 -9.36
N CYS A 94 -2.45 1.06 -9.21
CA CYS A 94 -3.17 0.33 -10.26
C CYS A 94 -3.44 1.24 -11.47
N GLU A 95 -3.92 2.47 -11.24
CA GLU A 95 -4.17 3.45 -12.31
C GLU A 95 -2.89 3.87 -13.05
N ALA A 96 -1.75 3.88 -12.35
CA ALA A 96 -0.43 4.15 -12.91
C ALA A 96 0.19 2.92 -13.62
N HIS A 97 -0.50 1.78 -13.63
CA HIS A 97 0.00 0.51 -14.17
C HIS A 97 1.34 0.04 -13.56
N LEU A 98 1.57 0.40 -12.30
CA LEU A 98 2.67 -0.13 -11.49
C LEU A 98 2.26 -1.42 -10.77
N LEU A 99 0.95 -1.64 -10.59
CA LEU A 99 0.37 -2.85 -10.03
C LEU A 99 -0.69 -3.43 -10.98
N PRO A 100 -0.84 -4.75 -11.03
CA PRO A 100 -1.88 -5.40 -11.81
C PRO A 100 -3.27 -5.27 -11.16
N GLY A 101 -4.32 -5.45 -11.97
CA GLY A 101 -5.71 -5.40 -11.52
C GLY A 101 -6.25 -3.98 -11.34
N ALA A 102 -7.37 -3.87 -10.64
CA ALA A 102 -8.03 -2.61 -10.32
C ALA A 102 -8.82 -2.72 -9.02
N LEU A 103 -9.19 -1.57 -8.45
CA LEU A 103 -10.07 -1.49 -7.29
C LEU A 103 -11.43 -0.92 -7.73
N THR A 104 -12.50 -1.51 -7.21
CA THR A 104 -13.89 -1.12 -7.51
C THR A 104 -14.69 -0.94 -6.22
N ARG A 105 -15.95 -0.52 -6.36
CA ARG A 105 -16.86 -0.39 -5.22
C ARG A 105 -16.98 -1.70 -4.46
N ASN A 106 -17.02 -1.59 -3.14
CA ASN A 106 -17.30 -2.72 -2.27
C ASN A 106 -18.60 -3.43 -2.69
N ALA A 107 -18.62 -4.77 -2.62
CA ALA A 107 -19.79 -5.57 -3.02
C ALA A 107 -21.10 -5.14 -2.32
N GLY A 108 -21.01 -4.65 -1.07
CA GLY A 108 -22.16 -4.14 -0.32
C GLY A 108 -22.54 -2.70 -0.64
N LEU A 109 -21.87 -2.02 -1.55
CA LEU A 109 -22.06 -0.60 -1.93
C LEU A 109 -22.02 0.38 -0.74
N ARG A 110 -21.32 0.01 0.32
CA ARG A 110 -21.20 0.78 1.57
C ARG A 110 -19.74 1.01 1.91
N PHE A 111 -19.48 2.14 2.55
CA PHE A 111 -18.20 2.38 3.19
C PHE A 111 -18.01 1.39 4.34
N ILE A 112 -16.83 0.80 4.43
CA ILE A 112 -16.45 -0.13 5.49
C ILE A 112 -15.42 0.57 6.35
N ASP A 113 -15.62 0.56 7.66
CA ASP A 113 -14.66 1.01 8.66
C ASP A 113 -14.67 0.01 9.82
N ARG A 114 -13.66 -0.87 9.84
CA ARG A 114 -13.51 -1.89 10.88
C ARG A 114 -12.15 -2.56 10.88
N ALA A 115 -11.80 -3.16 12.00
CA ALA A 115 -10.67 -4.09 12.05
C ALA A 115 -10.95 -5.35 11.20
N VAL A 116 -9.94 -5.78 10.45
CA VAL A 116 -9.95 -6.99 9.62
C VAL A 116 -8.68 -7.79 9.86
N ARG A 117 -8.81 -9.11 9.81
CA ARG A 117 -7.62 -9.98 9.79
C ARG A 117 -7.13 -10.13 8.37
N VAL A 118 -5.81 -10.06 8.20
CA VAL A 118 -5.13 -10.38 6.94
C VAL A 118 -4.04 -11.39 7.19
N ARG A 119 -3.87 -12.33 6.26
CA ARG A 119 -2.79 -13.29 6.23
C ARG A 119 -1.75 -12.83 5.22
N ILE A 120 -0.49 -12.75 5.64
CA ILE A 120 0.64 -12.40 4.76
C ILE A 120 1.05 -13.64 3.99
N GLU A 121 0.97 -13.61 2.66
CA GLU A 121 1.33 -14.74 1.80
C GLU A 121 2.75 -14.61 1.21
N ASP A 122 3.15 -13.39 0.81
CA ASP A 122 4.50 -13.14 0.32
C ASP A 122 5.31 -12.32 1.33
N THR A 123 6.40 -12.91 1.83
CA THR A 123 7.34 -12.28 2.77
C THR A 123 8.66 -11.87 2.11
N LYS A 124 8.75 -11.92 0.77
CA LYS A 124 9.99 -11.66 0.03
C LYS A 124 10.08 -10.23 -0.50
N THR A 125 9.06 -9.41 -0.27
CA THR A 125 9.10 -8.01 -0.68
C THR A 125 9.86 -7.16 0.34
N PRO A 126 10.41 -5.99 -0.06
CA PRO A 126 10.98 -5.04 0.90
C PRO A 126 10.01 -4.62 2.00
N TRP A 127 8.70 -4.73 1.77
CA TRP A 127 7.64 -4.31 2.69
C TRP A 127 7.15 -5.40 3.65
N THR A 128 7.49 -6.65 3.41
CA THR A 128 6.93 -7.80 4.15
C THR A 128 7.97 -8.71 4.78
N GLY A 129 9.26 -8.45 4.60
CA GLY A 129 10.35 -9.30 5.09
C GLY A 129 10.44 -9.48 6.61
N SER A 130 9.70 -8.68 7.40
CA SER A 130 9.64 -8.83 8.86
C SER A 130 8.57 -9.80 9.34
N TYR A 131 7.70 -10.28 8.45
CA TYR A 131 6.65 -11.24 8.79
C TYR A 131 7.08 -12.68 8.55
N ALA A 132 6.49 -13.59 9.30
CA ALA A 132 6.57 -15.02 8.98
C ALA A 132 5.58 -15.36 7.85
N PRO A 133 5.87 -16.39 7.04
CA PRO A 133 4.89 -16.93 6.08
C PRO A 133 3.58 -17.29 6.79
N ASP A 134 2.46 -16.96 6.15
CA ASP A 134 1.10 -17.19 6.66
C ASP A 134 0.78 -16.50 7.99
N GLN A 135 1.59 -15.53 8.42
CA GLN A 135 1.31 -14.77 9.63
C GLN A 135 0.01 -13.99 9.46
N GLU A 136 -0.91 -14.17 10.42
CA GLU A 136 -2.12 -13.34 10.52
C GLU A 136 -1.86 -12.12 11.38
N ILE A 137 -2.31 -10.97 10.88
CA ILE A 137 -2.26 -9.68 11.58
C ILE A 137 -3.63 -8.99 11.49
N THR A 138 -3.91 -8.10 12.42
CA THR A 138 -5.13 -7.28 12.39
C THR A 138 -4.77 -5.87 11.92
N LEU A 139 -5.48 -5.41 10.89
CA LEU A 139 -5.36 -4.07 10.30
C LEU A 139 -6.71 -3.37 10.31
N VAL A 140 -6.73 -2.08 10.01
CA VAL A 140 -7.96 -1.31 9.79
C VAL A 140 -8.30 -1.30 8.31
N LEU A 141 -9.52 -1.69 7.95
CA LEU A 141 -10.07 -1.46 6.60
C LEU A 141 -11.06 -0.30 6.68
N LYS A 142 -10.78 0.77 5.95
CA LYS A 142 -11.68 1.92 5.80
C LYS A 142 -11.73 2.35 4.33
N SER A 143 -12.75 1.89 3.60
CA SER A 143 -12.89 2.21 2.17
C SER A 143 -14.31 2.02 1.66
N GLY A 144 -14.66 2.78 0.62
CA GLY A 144 -15.89 2.60 -0.17
C GLY A 144 -15.62 1.84 -1.48
N GLU A 145 -14.40 1.92 -2.00
CA GLU A 145 -13.96 1.32 -3.26
C GLU A 145 -12.68 0.50 -3.06
N GLY A 146 -12.82 -0.61 -2.32
CA GLY A 146 -11.70 -1.47 -1.92
C GLY A 146 -11.75 -2.88 -2.49
N ALA A 147 -12.76 -3.23 -3.30
CA ALA A 147 -12.86 -4.56 -3.89
C ALA A 147 -11.85 -4.72 -5.02
N TYR A 148 -10.83 -5.55 -4.81
CA TYR A 148 -9.84 -5.87 -5.84
C TYR A 148 -10.46 -6.75 -6.92
N VAL A 149 -10.25 -6.38 -8.17
CA VAL A 149 -10.72 -7.12 -9.34
C VAL A 149 -9.59 -7.38 -10.34
N ALA A 150 -9.63 -8.57 -10.92
CA ALA A 150 -8.78 -8.99 -12.03
C ALA A 150 -9.54 -10.00 -12.87
N ASP A 151 -9.31 -10.06 -14.16
CA ASP A 151 -9.86 -11.12 -15.00
C ASP A 151 -9.26 -12.49 -14.65
N ALA A 152 -9.90 -13.57 -15.05
CA ALA A 152 -9.47 -14.91 -14.70
C ALA A 152 -8.02 -15.23 -15.17
N PRO A 153 -7.56 -14.84 -16.37
CA PRO A 153 -6.17 -14.99 -16.77
C PRO A 153 -5.20 -14.20 -15.90
N ALA A 154 -5.51 -12.94 -15.55
CA ALA A 154 -4.66 -12.12 -14.69
C ALA A 154 -4.60 -12.69 -13.27
N LEU A 155 -5.73 -13.12 -12.70
CA LEU A 155 -5.78 -13.75 -11.39
C LEU A 155 -4.95 -15.04 -11.35
N SER A 156 -5.02 -15.86 -12.39
CA SER A 156 -4.20 -17.07 -12.52
C SER A 156 -2.71 -16.74 -12.54
N ARG A 157 -2.29 -15.74 -13.34
CA ARG A 157 -0.89 -15.27 -13.38
C ARG A 157 -0.42 -14.74 -12.02
N LEU A 158 -1.21 -13.87 -11.38
CA LEU A 158 -0.90 -13.33 -10.05
C LEU A 158 -0.65 -14.44 -9.01
N THR A 159 -1.53 -15.43 -9.01
CA THR A 159 -1.43 -16.54 -8.05
C THR A 159 -0.22 -17.42 -8.35
N SER A 160 -0.01 -17.82 -9.61
CA SER A 160 1.10 -18.69 -10.00
C SER A 160 2.48 -18.01 -9.86
N ALA A 161 2.54 -16.69 -10.06
CA ALA A 161 3.76 -15.90 -9.89
C ALA A 161 4.01 -15.46 -8.42
N GLY A 162 3.14 -15.85 -7.47
CA GLY A 162 3.26 -15.47 -6.06
C GLY A 162 3.18 -13.95 -5.85
N GLN A 163 2.38 -13.24 -6.65
CA GLN A 163 2.23 -11.78 -6.56
C GLN A 163 1.15 -11.32 -5.56
N VAL A 164 0.43 -12.26 -4.95
CA VAL A 164 -0.50 -11.95 -3.86
C VAL A 164 0.30 -11.79 -2.58
N VAL A 165 0.30 -10.58 -2.03
CA VAL A 165 1.05 -10.24 -0.81
C VAL A 165 0.26 -10.59 0.45
N ALA A 166 -1.06 -10.33 0.41
CA ALA A 166 -1.93 -10.59 1.56
C ALA A 166 -3.35 -10.92 1.12
N ARG A 167 -4.03 -11.76 1.92
CA ARG A 167 -5.47 -12.05 1.78
C ARG A 167 -6.23 -11.74 3.06
N TYR A 168 -7.49 -11.37 2.90
CA TYR A 168 -8.39 -11.30 4.04
C TYR A 168 -8.57 -12.69 4.68
N ALA A 169 -8.50 -12.75 6.01
CA ALA A 169 -8.69 -13.96 6.80
C ALA A 169 -9.97 -13.85 7.64
N GLY A 170 -10.73 -14.94 7.71
CA GLY A 170 -11.98 -14.98 8.45
C GLY A 170 -13.19 -14.32 7.76
N GLY A 171 -13.13 -14.20 6.44
CA GLY A 171 -14.20 -13.71 5.57
C GLY A 171 -13.78 -12.53 4.72
N ASN A 172 -14.44 -12.40 3.57
CA ASN A 172 -14.19 -11.33 2.59
C ASN A 172 -15.03 -10.09 2.95
N PRO A 173 -14.41 -8.97 3.36
CA PRO A 173 -15.16 -7.83 3.83
C PRO A 173 -15.79 -6.99 2.72
N ASN A 174 -15.17 -6.96 1.52
CA ASN A 174 -15.45 -5.97 0.48
C ASN A 174 -15.73 -6.56 -0.90
N GLY A 175 -15.64 -7.89 -1.07
CA GLY A 175 -15.89 -8.56 -2.35
C GLY A 175 -14.64 -8.67 -3.25
N SER A 176 -13.44 -8.50 -2.71
CA SER A 176 -12.18 -8.71 -3.45
C SER A 176 -12.10 -10.12 -4.01
N VAL A 177 -11.73 -10.26 -5.30
CA VAL A 177 -11.56 -11.57 -5.91
C VAL A 177 -10.48 -12.38 -5.18
N GLY A 178 -10.76 -13.64 -4.87
CA GLY A 178 -9.85 -14.52 -4.16
C GLY A 178 -9.42 -14.01 -2.78
N ASP A 179 -10.24 -13.20 -2.11
CA ASP A 179 -9.94 -12.56 -0.82
C ASP A 179 -8.68 -11.69 -0.83
N ILE A 180 -8.21 -11.23 -1.99
CA ILE A 180 -6.99 -10.45 -2.12
C ILE A 180 -7.13 -9.12 -1.36
N ALA A 181 -6.24 -8.89 -0.39
CA ALA A 181 -6.12 -7.65 0.35
C ALA A 181 -4.96 -6.78 -0.16
N GLY A 182 -3.96 -7.38 -0.81
CA GLY A 182 -2.83 -6.69 -1.39
C GLY A 182 -2.06 -7.53 -2.40
N VAL A 183 -1.42 -6.83 -3.34
CA VAL A 183 -0.60 -7.44 -4.41
C VAL A 183 0.72 -6.72 -4.57
N ARG A 184 1.66 -7.32 -5.29
CA ARG A 184 2.91 -6.70 -5.72
C ARG A 184 3.08 -6.74 -7.24
N ASN A 185 4.00 -5.91 -7.75
CA ASN A 185 4.48 -6.04 -9.12
C ASN A 185 5.40 -7.27 -9.29
N GLU A 186 5.78 -7.58 -10.53
CA GLU A 186 6.67 -8.72 -10.83
C GLU A 186 8.04 -8.59 -10.14
N ALA A 187 8.62 -7.38 -10.12
CA ALA A 187 9.92 -7.12 -9.49
C ALA A 187 9.87 -7.21 -7.95
N GLY A 188 8.68 -7.13 -7.34
CA GLY A 188 8.49 -7.26 -5.89
C GLY A 188 8.72 -5.98 -5.08
N ASN A 189 9.17 -4.90 -5.70
CA ASN A 189 9.47 -3.65 -5.01
C ASN A 189 8.25 -2.73 -4.82
N VAL A 190 7.21 -2.86 -5.64
CA VAL A 190 5.96 -2.10 -5.52
C VAL A 190 4.89 -2.99 -4.91
N VAL A 191 4.32 -2.55 -3.80
CA VAL A 191 3.26 -3.24 -3.07
C VAL A 191 2.05 -2.33 -2.90
N GLY A 192 0.86 -2.87 -3.13
CA GLY A 192 -0.41 -2.22 -2.82
C GLY A 192 -1.17 -3.02 -1.78
N LEU A 193 -1.70 -2.33 -0.78
CA LEU A 193 -2.48 -2.93 0.31
C LEU A 193 -3.75 -2.10 0.54
N MET A 194 -4.92 -2.74 0.57
CA MET A 194 -6.16 -2.00 0.81
C MET A 194 -6.40 -1.69 2.29
N PRO A 195 -6.19 -2.60 3.25
CA PRO A 195 -6.16 -2.25 4.66
C PRO A 195 -4.99 -1.34 5.02
N HIS A 196 -5.13 -0.61 6.13
CA HIS A 196 -4.24 0.45 6.59
C HIS A 196 -3.27 -0.07 7.67
N PRO A 197 -2.01 -0.37 7.34
CA PRO A 197 -1.01 -0.78 8.32
C PRO A 197 -0.61 0.38 9.26
N GLU A 198 -0.66 1.64 8.79
CA GLU A 198 -0.32 2.83 9.58
C GLU A 198 -1.28 3.08 10.75
N HIS A 199 -2.49 2.50 10.71
CA HIS A 199 -3.44 2.54 11.82
C HIS A 199 -3.33 1.33 12.78
N ALA A 200 -2.36 0.44 12.57
CA ALA A 200 -2.11 -0.74 13.39
C ALA A 200 -0.62 -0.83 13.79
N ILE A 201 -0.05 0.30 14.23
CA ILE A 201 1.36 0.42 14.64
C ILE A 201 1.54 0.47 16.16
N ASP A 202 0.46 0.65 16.90
CA ASP A 202 0.45 0.77 18.37
C ASP A 202 -0.88 0.27 18.93
N ALA A 203 -0.82 -0.60 19.93
CA ALA A 203 -1.98 -1.18 20.56
C ALA A 203 -2.82 -0.16 21.39
N LEU A 204 -2.27 1.02 21.70
CA LEU A 204 -3.01 2.09 22.38
C LEU A 204 -3.91 2.89 21.45
N THR A 205 -3.57 2.95 20.17
CA THR A 205 -4.27 3.81 19.19
C THR A 205 -4.92 3.04 18.05
N GLY A 206 -4.70 1.72 17.98
CA GLY A 206 -5.21 0.86 16.92
C GLY A 206 -5.51 -0.55 17.39
N PRO A 207 -5.89 -1.45 16.49
CA PRO A 207 -6.27 -2.83 16.82
C PRO A 207 -5.06 -3.71 17.21
N GLY A 208 -3.86 -3.13 17.29
CA GLY A 208 -2.62 -3.80 17.62
C GLY A 208 -1.42 -3.13 16.96
N SER A 209 -0.30 -3.83 16.94
CA SER A 209 0.95 -3.35 16.32
C SER A 209 1.36 -4.14 15.07
N GLY A 210 0.47 -4.99 14.55
CA GLY A 210 0.77 -5.88 13.43
C GLY A 210 1.15 -5.15 12.14
N GLY A 211 0.66 -3.94 11.93
CA GLY A 211 0.98 -3.11 10.76
C GLY A 211 2.40 -2.53 10.75
N LEU A 212 3.06 -2.42 11.91
CA LEU A 212 4.41 -1.86 12.00
C LEU A 212 5.44 -2.65 11.19
N GLY A 213 5.19 -3.95 10.99
CA GLY A 213 6.06 -4.83 10.21
C GLY A 213 6.28 -4.35 8.77
N PHE A 214 5.29 -3.72 8.12
CA PHE A 214 5.48 -3.15 6.77
C PHE A 214 6.58 -2.08 6.76
N PHE A 215 6.55 -1.17 7.72
CA PHE A 215 7.51 -0.06 7.80
C PHE A 215 8.89 -0.52 8.26
N SER A 216 8.95 -1.44 9.23
CA SER A 216 10.24 -1.98 9.69
C SER A 216 10.89 -2.91 8.66
N SER A 217 10.13 -3.59 7.81
CA SER A 217 10.66 -4.42 6.73
C SER A 217 11.49 -3.60 5.75
N VAL A 218 10.92 -2.50 5.22
CA VAL A 218 11.61 -1.68 4.24
C VAL A 218 12.89 -1.05 4.81
N LEU A 219 12.85 -0.64 6.09
CA LEU A 219 14.05 -0.08 6.73
C LEU A 219 15.17 -1.10 6.91
N ARG A 220 14.84 -2.36 7.21
CA ARG A 220 15.82 -3.47 7.28
C ARG A 220 16.40 -3.79 5.92
N ALA A 221 15.56 -3.89 4.89
CA ALA A 221 16.02 -4.17 3.52
C ALA A 221 17.05 -3.14 3.02
N MET A 222 17.04 -1.91 3.56
CA MET A 222 18.00 -0.84 3.22
C MET A 222 19.34 -0.97 3.96
N VAL A 223 19.40 -1.74 5.04
CA VAL A 223 20.62 -1.94 5.83
C VAL A 223 21.39 -3.16 5.33
N ASP A 224 20.66 -4.15 4.81
CA ASP A 224 21.20 -5.44 4.40
C ASP A 224 21.62 -5.50 2.90
N GLY A 225 21.30 -4.47 2.10
CA GLY A 225 21.65 -4.31 0.68
C GLY A 225 22.69 -3.21 0.45
#